data_017040ad7a1e4af68ed398e5ed6827ab
#
_entry.id   017040ad7a1e4af68ed398e5ed6827ab
#
_cell.length_a   1.000
_cell.length_b   1.000
_cell.length_c   1.000
_cell.angle_alpha   90.00
_cell.angle_beta   90.00
_cell.angle_gamma   90.00
#
_symmetry.space_group_name_H-M   'P 1'
#
loop_
_entity.id
_entity.type
_entity.pdbx_description
1 polymer ?
#
loop_
_entity_poly.entity_id
_entity_poly.type
_entity_poly.pdbx_seq_one_letter_code
_entity_poly.pdbx_strand_id
1 'polypeptide(L)'
;MLVDLLNDNIPLYDALNKIQNEGVGIYDKNFIKSIELIKDRMKSNSSLTDALTGLIPDKEVLMINVAENSGKISSGIAAIRKNIIDADEIKSKAISSMITPSVMLIVTMVVIAGYSVKVFPTFESVLPVSRWPGVTQALYNLGFSLYEGLWIKVLIFVAIFITILVFMSKNITGNFRDGFLDKLPPFNFVKHIAATEFLANMSMLLDSRVPFKEGLDIVDHKTTRWLSSHLQRMKANMQEGLDYKQALDTNLLDKKMLLTMAVYSELPNFSDVMQKLAIEANINLHKKIATLAGVMKNISLITLALSVIWIFGAIFSLVDKLSSSL
;
A
#
# COMPACT_ATOMS: atom_id res chain seq x y z
N MET A 1 14.27 -6.03 -20.29
CA MET A 1 14.52 -5.90 -21.76
C MET A 1 15.00 -4.52 -22.18
N LEU A 2 14.24 -3.39 -22.05
CA LEU A 2 14.76 -2.06 -22.45
C LEU A 2 16.04 -1.69 -21.69
N VAL A 3 16.02 -1.83 -20.36
CA VAL A 3 17.19 -1.56 -19.49
C VAL A 3 18.40 -2.41 -19.90
N ASP A 4 18.19 -3.67 -20.24
CA ASP A 4 19.27 -4.59 -20.61
C ASP A 4 19.89 -4.18 -21.96
N LEU A 5 19.05 -3.80 -22.93
CA LEU A 5 19.53 -3.27 -24.23
C LEU A 5 20.33 -1.97 -24.07
N LEU A 6 19.89 -1.09 -23.16
CA LEU A 6 20.62 0.15 -22.86
C LEU A 6 21.94 -0.12 -22.14
N ASN A 7 21.99 -1.11 -21.26
CA ASN A 7 23.23 -1.53 -20.59
C ASN A 7 24.24 -2.15 -21.58
N ASP A 8 23.75 -2.79 -22.66
CA ASP A 8 24.55 -3.30 -23.76
C ASP A 8 24.97 -2.19 -24.74
N ASN A 9 24.83 -0.92 -24.35
CA ASN A 9 25.16 0.28 -25.14
C ASN A 9 24.36 0.39 -26.46
N ILE A 10 23.20 -0.22 -26.57
CA ILE A 10 22.30 -0.01 -27.71
C ILE A 10 21.63 1.36 -27.54
N PRO A 11 21.67 2.26 -28.55
CA PRO A 11 21.01 3.54 -28.50
C PRO A 11 19.52 3.38 -28.20
N LEU A 12 18.95 4.30 -27.40
CA LEU A 12 17.56 4.20 -26.91
C LEU A 12 16.56 4.04 -28.06
N TYR A 13 16.70 4.81 -29.13
CA TYR A 13 15.81 4.72 -30.29
C TYR A 13 15.89 3.35 -30.97
N ASP A 14 17.09 2.77 -31.11
CA ASP A 14 17.29 1.45 -31.72
C ASP A 14 16.78 0.34 -30.79
N ALA A 15 16.93 0.49 -29.48
CA ALA A 15 16.35 -0.42 -28.49
C ALA A 15 14.81 -0.43 -28.58
N LEU A 16 14.17 0.74 -28.70
CA LEU A 16 12.73 0.83 -28.89
C LEU A 16 12.28 0.23 -30.22
N ASN A 17 13.01 0.45 -31.31
CA ASN A 17 12.77 -0.18 -32.62
C ASN A 17 12.81 -1.70 -32.52
N LYS A 18 13.85 -2.23 -31.89
CA LYS A 18 14.01 -3.68 -31.71
C LYS A 18 12.85 -4.27 -30.91
N ILE A 19 12.47 -3.61 -29.80
CA ILE A 19 11.34 -4.04 -28.98
C ILE A 19 10.01 -3.99 -29.77
N GLN A 20 9.81 -2.97 -30.60
CA GLN A 20 8.61 -2.86 -31.42
C GLN A 20 8.55 -3.98 -32.45
N ASN A 21 9.63 -4.20 -33.22
CA ASN A 21 9.66 -5.16 -34.32
C ASN A 21 9.53 -6.61 -33.85
N GLU A 22 10.32 -6.97 -32.83
CA GLU A 22 10.29 -8.33 -32.25
C GLU A 22 9.08 -8.58 -31.33
N GLY A 23 8.44 -7.50 -30.87
CA GLY A 23 7.28 -7.55 -29.98
C GLY A 23 5.95 -7.78 -30.68
N VAL A 24 5.91 -7.67 -32.01
CA VAL A 24 4.68 -7.90 -32.79
C VAL A 24 4.22 -9.35 -32.64
N GLY A 25 2.98 -9.54 -32.18
CA GLY A 25 2.41 -10.86 -31.91
C GLY A 25 2.72 -11.43 -30.52
N ILE A 26 3.64 -10.82 -29.76
CA ILE A 26 3.99 -11.19 -28.39
C ILE A 26 3.33 -10.24 -27.38
N TYR A 27 3.40 -8.94 -27.65
CA TYR A 27 2.81 -7.90 -26.78
C TYR A 27 1.46 -7.41 -27.30
N ASP A 28 0.66 -6.85 -26.38
CA ASP A 28 -0.62 -6.22 -26.72
C ASP A 28 -0.44 -5.09 -27.74
N LYS A 29 -1.44 -4.94 -28.63
CA LYS A 29 -1.46 -3.90 -29.66
C LYS A 29 -1.32 -2.48 -29.08
N ASN A 30 -1.87 -2.24 -27.88
CA ASN A 30 -1.77 -0.95 -27.22
C ASN A 30 -0.32 -0.65 -26.77
N PHE A 31 0.41 -1.67 -26.32
CA PHE A 31 1.82 -1.54 -25.97
C PHE A 31 2.67 -1.17 -27.19
N ILE A 32 2.46 -1.86 -28.31
CA ILE A 32 3.18 -1.56 -29.58
C ILE A 32 2.88 -0.12 -30.06
N LYS A 33 1.60 0.29 -30.02
CA LYS A 33 1.22 1.68 -30.34
C LYS A 33 1.85 2.70 -29.41
N SER A 34 2.00 2.39 -28.13
CA SER A 34 2.66 3.29 -27.16
C SER A 34 4.14 3.47 -27.50
N ILE A 35 4.84 2.39 -27.90
CA ILE A 35 6.22 2.49 -28.36
C ILE A 35 6.32 3.35 -29.64
N GLU A 36 5.42 3.14 -30.59
CA GLU A 36 5.36 3.91 -31.82
C GLU A 36 5.18 5.42 -31.52
N LEU A 37 4.23 5.75 -30.65
CA LEU A 37 3.98 7.12 -30.21
C LEU A 37 5.22 7.77 -29.55
N ILE A 38 5.89 7.03 -28.67
CA ILE A 38 7.12 7.51 -28.01
C ILE A 38 8.20 7.78 -29.07
N LYS A 39 8.42 6.85 -30.01
CA LYS A 39 9.39 6.99 -31.08
C LYS A 39 9.10 8.20 -31.99
N ASP A 40 7.83 8.42 -32.37
CA ASP A 40 7.45 9.53 -33.21
C ASP A 40 7.64 10.88 -32.51
N ARG A 41 7.34 10.96 -31.20
CA ARG A 41 7.64 12.15 -30.39
C ARG A 41 9.15 12.37 -30.24
N MET A 42 9.95 11.32 -30.07
CA MET A 42 11.41 11.44 -30.02
C MET A 42 12.02 11.93 -31.32
N LYS A 43 11.45 11.56 -32.48
CA LYS A 43 11.89 12.14 -33.79
C LYS A 43 11.69 13.64 -33.85
N SER A 44 10.65 14.15 -33.19
CA SER A 44 10.35 15.59 -33.21
C SER A 44 11.20 16.41 -32.25
N ASN A 45 11.46 15.86 -31.03
CA ASN A 45 12.09 16.58 -29.92
C ASN A 45 13.40 16.02 -29.40
N SER A 46 13.86 14.87 -29.91
CA SER A 46 15.11 14.19 -29.52
C SER A 46 15.26 13.82 -28.03
N SER A 47 14.28 14.15 -27.16
CA SER A 47 14.28 13.89 -25.72
C SER A 47 13.29 12.80 -25.34
N LEU A 48 13.73 11.84 -24.53
CA LEU A 48 12.86 10.83 -23.94
C LEU A 48 11.86 11.46 -22.98
N THR A 49 12.30 12.42 -22.21
CA THR A 49 11.47 13.16 -21.25
C THR A 49 10.25 13.78 -21.92
N ASP A 50 10.45 14.51 -23.03
CA ASP A 50 9.37 15.15 -23.79
C ASP A 50 8.44 14.09 -24.41
N ALA A 51 9.02 12.99 -24.92
CA ALA A 51 8.24 11.92 -25.52
C ALA A 51 7.30 11.23 -24.51
N LEU A 52 7.69 11.17 -23.25
CA LEU A 52 6.92 10.54 -22.17
C LEU A 52 5.96 11.50 -21.45
N THR A 53 6.11 12.80 -21.64
CA THR A 53 5.23 13.79 -20.99
C THR A 53 3.76 13.56 -21.35
N GLY A 54 2.92 13.42 -20.31
CA GLY A 54 1.50 13.10 -20.41
C GLY A 54 1.17 11.62 -20.70
N LEU A 55 2.18 10.74 -20.87
CA LEU A 55 1.99 9.28 -20.99
C LEU A 55 2.21 8.56 -19.68
N ILE A 56 3.10 9.08 -18.85
CA ILE A 56 3.40 8.55 -17.50
C ILE A 56 3.22 9.68 -16.47
N PRO A 57 3.11 9.36 -15.17
CA PRO A 57 3.00 10.38 -14.14
C PRO A 57 4.19 11.36 -14.16
N ASP A 58 3.91 12.63 -13.85
CA ASP A 58 4.93 13.70 -13.95
C ASP A 58 6.13 13.48 -13.05
N LYS A 59 5.96 12.75 -11.92
CA LYS A 59 7.06 12.38 -11.03
C LYS A 59 8.08 11.49 -11.74
N GLU A 60 7.61 10.48 -12.47
CA GLU A 60 8.46 9.60 -13.27
C GLU A 60 9.10 10.34 -14.44
N VAL A 61 8.37 11.28 -15.08
CA VAL A 61 8.91 12.16 -16.13
C VAL A 61 10.10 12.95 -15.60
N LEU A 62 9.97 13.56 -14.40
CA LEU A 62 11.08 14.31 -13.78
C LEU A 62 12.28 13.42 -13.48
N MET A 63 12.07 12.20 -13.01
CA MET A 63 13.15 11.24 -12.74
C MET A 63 13.86 10.85 -14.04
N ILE A 64 13.13 10.66 -15.13
CA ILE A 64 13.72 10.38 -16.45
C ILE A 64 14.50 11.59 -16.95
N ASN A 65 13.98 12.81 -16.77
CA ASN A 65 14.69 14.03 -17.13
C ASN A 65 16.07 14.11 -16.45
N VAL A 66 16.13 13.87 -15.16
CA VAL A 66 17.40 13.85 -14.40
C VAL A 66 18.33 12.77 -14.93
N ALA A 67 17.81 11.56 -15.18
CA ALA A 67 18.61 10.44 -15.71
C ALA A 67 19.10 10.73 -17.14
N GLU A 68 18.31 11.37 -17.97
CA GLU A 68 18.67 11.78 -19.34
C GLU A 68 19.76 12.84 -19.31
N ASN A 69 19.60 13.89 -18.48
CA ASN A 69 20.59 14.97 -18.36
C ASN A 69 21.92 14.50 -17.75
N SER A 70 21.88 13.48 -16.89
CA SER A 70 23.10 12.88 -16.31
C SER A 70 23.74 11.79 -17.18
N GLY A 71 23.14 11.43 -18.32
CA GLY A 71 23.59 10.34 -19.18
C GLY A 71 23.33 8.94 -18.60
N LYS A 72 22.52 8.83 -17.56
CA LYS A 72 22.22 7.57 -16.84
C LYS A 72 20.80 7.05 -17.09
N ILE A 73 20.31 7.16 -18.32
CA ILE A 73 18.93 6.79 -18.70
C ILE A 73 18.59 5.34 -18.27
N SER A 74 19.53 4.39 -18.48
CA SER A 74 19.33 2.99 -18.10
C SER A 74 19.07 2.84 -16.60
N SER A 75 19.89 3.50 -15.76
CA SER A 75 19.72 3.49 -14.29
C SER A 75 18.42 4.14 -13.87
N GLY A 76 18.03 5.25 -14.51
CA GLY A 76 16.75 5.93 -14.23
C GLY A 76 15.54 5.07 -14.54
N ILE A 77 15.49 4.45 -15.72
CA ILE A 77 14.41 3.54 -16.12
C ILE A 77 14.39 2.31 -15.19
N ALA A 78 15.56 1.77 -14.83
CA ALA A 78 15.67 0.64 -13.90
C ALA A 78 15.10 0.98 -12.50
N ALA A 79 15.40 2.17 -11.99
CA ALA A 79 14.91 2.63 -10.70
C ALA A 79 13.38 2.81 -10.72
N ILE A 80 12.83 3.45 -11.77
CA ILE A 80 11.38 3.61 -11.93
C ILE A 80 10.69 2.24 -12.03
N ARG A 81 11.22 1.34 -12.87
CA ARG A 81 10.71 -0.03 -13.00
C ARG A 81 10.68 -0.73 -11.65
N LYS A 82 11.77 -0.64 -10.87
CA LYS A 82 11.86 -1.24 -9.55
C LYS A 82 10.80 -0.66 -8.61
N ASN A 83 10.63 0.66 -8.57
CA ASN A 83 9.63 1.32 -7.74
C ASN A 83 8.20 0.85 -8.08
N ILE A 84 7.88 0.68 -9.37
CA ILE A 84 6.57 0.18 -9.81
C ILE A 84 6.38 -1.27 -9.37
N ILE A 85 7.38 -2.14 -9.59
CA ILE A 85 7.31 -3.56 -9.19
C ILE A 85 7.16 -3.66 -7.67
N ASP A 86 7.97 -2.95 -6.90
CA ASP A 86 7.92 -2.95 -5.43
C ASP A 86 6.54 -2.50 -4.93
N ALA A 87 5.94 -1.47 -5.54
CA ALA A 87 4.60 -1.00 -5.20
C ALA A 87 3.51 -2.04 -5.53
N ASP A 88 3.60 -2.71 -6.67
CA ASP A 88 2.68 -3.77 -7.07
C ASP A 88 2.83 -5.01 -6.18
N GLU A 89 4.05 -5.39 -5.80
CA GLU A 89 4.30 -6.48 -4.85
C GLU A 89 3.71 -6.18 -3.47
N ILE A 90 3.89 -4.97 -2.94
CA ILE A 90 3.31 -4.52 -1.68
C ILE A 90 1.78 -4.63 -1.74
N LYS A 91 1.17 -4.10 -2.81
CA LYS A 91 -0.28 -4.14 -3.03
C LYS A 91 -0.79 -5.58 -3.14
N SER A 92 -0.15 -6.39 -3.98
CA SER A 92 -0.50 -7.80 -4.16
C SER A 92 -0.39 -8.59 -2.86
N LYS A 93 0.69 -8.38 -2.11
CA LYS A 93 0.91 -9.01 -0.80
C LYS A 93 -0.15 -8.59 0.21
N ALA A 94 -0.50 -7.31 0.25
CA ALA A 94 -1.55 -6.81 1.14
C ALA A 94 -2.91 -7.44 0.80
N ILE A 95 -3.30 -7.47 -0.48
CA ILE A 95 -4.57 -8.06 -0.93
C ILE A 95 -4.60 -9.57 -0.63
N SER A 96 -3.58 -10.33 -1.06
CA SER A 96 -3.53 -11.79 -0.87
C SER A 96 -3.56 -12.18 0.60
N SER A 97 -2.92 -11.39 1.45
CA SER A 97 -2.91 -11.62 2.89
C SER A 97 -4.28 -11.40 3.56
N MET A 98 -5.16 -10.61 2.94
CA MET A 98 -6.51 -10.35 3.47
C MET A 98 -7.55 -11.38 3.00
N ILE A 99 -7.25 -12.23 2.04
CA ILE A 99 -8.21 -13.24 1.52
C ILE A 99 -8.63 -14.19 2.63
N THR A 100 -7.70 -14.82 3.34
CA THR A 100 -8.00 -15.81 4.37
C THR A 100 -8.85 -15.24 5.52
N PRO A 101 -8.51 -14.10 6.14
CA PRO A 101 -9.37 -13.47 7.16
C PRO A 101 -10.78 -13.16 6.63
N SER A 102 -10.88 -12.64 5.42
CA SER A 102 -12.18 -12.29 4.81
C SER A 102 -13.05 -13.52 4.60
N VAL A 103 -12.48 -14.60 4.06
CA VAL A 103 -13.22 -15.87 3.88
C VAL A 103 -13.71 -16.41 5.24
N MET A 104 -12.88 -16.39 6.27
CA MET A 104 -13.28 -16.83 7.62
C MET A 104 -14.43 -16.01 8.19
N LEU A 105 -14.40 -14.69 8.02
CA LEU A 105 -15.49 -13.81 8.47
C LEU A 105 -16.79 -14.07 7.68
N ILE A 106 -16.69 -14.28 6.36
CA ILE A 106 -17.85 -14.63 5.52
C ILE A 106 -18.45 -15.95 5.98
N VAL A 107 -17.62 -16.98 6.22
CA VAL A 107 -18.08 -18.28 6.72
C VAL A 107 -18.78 -18.11 8.07
N THR A 108 -18.24 -17.30 8.98
CA THR A 108 -18.86 -16.98 10.26
C THR A 108 -20.25 -16.37 10.08
N MET A 109 -20.38 -15.38 9.18
CA MET A 109 -21.68 -14.74 8.90
C MET A 109 -22.70 -15.72 8.30
N VAL A 110 -22.24 -16.57 7.35
CA VAL A 110 -23.10 -17.58 6.71
C VAL A 110 -23.58 -18.63 7.73
N VAL A 111 -22.70 -19.08 8.64
CA VAL A 111 -23.05 -20.04 9.69
C VAL A 111 -24.09 -19.43 10.64
N ILE A 112 -23.87 -18.22 11.15
CA ILE A 112 -24.83 -17.55 12.05
C ILE A 112 -26.18 -17.33 11.35
N ALA A 113 -26.18 -16.81 10.13
CA ALA A 113 -27.41 -16.61 9.36
C ALA A 113 -28.14 -17.93 9.05
N GLY A 114 -27.39 -18.97 8.68
CA GLY A 114 -27.94 -20.29 8.40
C GLY A 114 -28.66 -20.91 9.61
N TYR A 115 -28.06 -20.85 10.78
CA TYR A 115 -28.71 -21.31 12.02
C TYR A 115 -29.96 -20.47 12.35
N SER A 116 -29.88 -19.15 12.19
CA SER A 116 -31.01 -18.26 12.48
C SER A 116 -32.22 -18.46 11.58
N VAL A 117 -31.98 -18.80 10.30
CA VAL A 117 -33.08 -18.96 9.32
C VAL A 117 -33.57 -20.40 9.19
N LYS A 118 -32.70 -21.39 9.45
CA LYS A 118 -33.06 -22.82 9.23
C LYS A 118 -33.30 -23.61 10.50
N VAL A 119 -32.58 -23.31 11.59
CA VAL A 119 -32.66 -24.09 12.83
C VAL A 119 -33.59 -23.46 13.84
N PHE A 120 -33.40 -22.19 14.17
CA PHE A 120 -34.22 -21.53 15.22
C PHE A 120 -35.71 -21.47 14.92
N PRO A 121 -36.22 -21.26 13.68
CA PRO A 121 -37.66 -21.27 13.42
C PRO A 121 -38.36 -22.59 13.75
N THR A 122 -37.63 -23.72 13.75
CA THR A 122 -38.24 -25.03 14.17
C THR A 122 -38.65 -25.02 15.64
N PHE A 123 -38.04 -24.21 16.48
CA PHE A 123 -38.37 -24.05 17.88
C PHE A 123 -39.47 -23.01 18.13
N GLU A 124 -39.72 -22.10 17.18
CA GLU A 124 -40.71 -21.05 17.31
C GLU A 124 -42.14 -21.62 17.41
N SER A 125 -42.40 -22.76 16.73
CA SER A 125 -43.67 -23.45 16.80
C SER A 125 -44.01 -24.01 18.19
N VAL A 126 -42.98 -24.23 19.03
CA VAL A 126 -43.16 -24.77 20.41
C VAL A 126 -43.07 -23.65 21.45
N LEU A 127 -42.20 -22.67 21.26
CA LEU A 127 -42.00 -21.54 22.19
C LEU A 127 -41.81 -20.26 21.43
N PRO A 128 -42.71 -19.23 21.60
CA PRO A 128 -42.56 -17.94 20.95
C PRO A 128 -41.21 -17.27 21.24
N VAL A 129 -40.64 -16.58 20.24
CA VAL A 129 -39.29 -15.93 20.31
C VAL A 129 -39.21 -15.00 21.54
N SER A 130 -40.30 -14.33 21.94
CA SER A 130 -40.34 -13.44 23.10
C SER A 130 -40.01 -14.12 24.43
N ARG A 131 -40.18 -15.45 24.52
CA ARG A 131 -39.86 -16.24 25.70
C ARG A 131 -38.50 -16.97 25.66
N TRP A 132 -37.76 -16.80 24.56
CA TRP A 132 -36.41 -17.42 24.44
C TRP A 132 -35.43 -16.76 25.40
N PRO A 133 -34.38 -17.49 25.80
CA PRO A 133 -33.26 -16.89 26.54
C PRO A 133 -32.64 -15.74 25.75
N GLY A 134 -32.18 -14.67 26.41
CA GLY A 134 -31.63 -13.47 25.77
C GLY A 134 -30.43 -13.77 24.86
N VAL A 135 -29.61 -14.75 25.20
CA VAL A 135 -28.46 -15.20 24.38
C VAL A 135 -28.94 -15.76 23.03
N THR A 136 -30.05 -16.53 23.04
CA THR A 136 -30.65 -17.09 21.82
C THR A 136 -31.34 -16.03 20.99
N GLN A 137 -32.10 -15.12 21.65
CA GLN A 137 -32.73 -14.00 20.95
C GLN A 137 -31.70 -13.10 20.24
N ALA A 138 -30.59 -12.79 20.92
CA ALA A 138 -29.50 -11.98 20.34
C ALA A 138 -28.89 -12.64 19.10
N LEU A 139 -28.60 -13.94 19.16
CA LEU A 139 -28.06 -14.69 18.03
C LEU A 139 -29.05 -14.78 16.85
N TYR A 140 -30.34 -15.08 17.17
CA TYR A 140 -31.40 -15.14 16.18
C TYR A 140 -31.57 -13.81 15.44
N ASN A 141 -31.69 -12.70 16.18
CA ASN A 141 -31.87 -11.36 15.60
C ASN A 141 -30.66 -10.95 14.76
N LEU A 142 -29.43 -11.23 15.21
CA LEU A 142 -28.22 -10.95 14.45
C LEU A 142 -28.22 -11.73 13.14
N GLY A 143 -28.45 -13.05 13.20
CA GLY A 143 -28.40 -13.88 12.00
C GLY A 143 -29.55 -13.61 11.03
N PHE A 144 -30.74 -13.28 11.53
CA PHE A 144 -31.86 -12.88 10.71
C PHE A 144 -31.58 -11.53 10.01
N SER A 145 -31.04 -10.55 10.72
CA SER A 145 -30.57 -9.28 10.15
C SER A 145 -29.47 -9.48 9.09
N LEU A 146 -28.54 -10.42 9.32
CA LEU A 146 -27.53 -10.78 8.31
C LEU A 146 -28.19 -11.33 7.05
N TYR A 147 -29.19 -12.22 7.20
CA TYR A 147 -29.94 -12.76 6.08
C TYR A 147 -30.73 -11.69 5.32
N GLU A 148 -31.35 -10.71 6.01
CA GLU A 148 -32.07 -9.58 5.41
C GLU A 148 -31.17 -8.56 4.71
N GLY A 149 -29.86 -8.72 4.73
CA GLY A 149 -28.93 -7.86 4.00
C GLY A 149 -28.12 -6.88 4.84
N LEU A 150 -28.07 -7.06 6.16
CA LEU A 150 -27.16 -6.28 7.04
C LEU A 150 -25.72 -6.32 6.53
N TRP A 151 -25.27 -7.46 5.97
CA TRP A 151 -23.94 -7.61 5.41
C TRP A 151 -23.63 -6.61 4.29
N ILE A 152 -24.63 -6.21 3.47
CA ILE A 152 -24.46 -5.18 2.43
C ILE A 152 -24.18 -3.83 3.08
N LYS A 153 -24.95 -3.48 4.13
CA LYS A 153 -24.75 -2.21 4.87
C LYS A 153 -23.36 -2.18 5.52
N VAL A 154 -22.92 -3.30 6.10
CA VAL A 154 -21.58 -3.43 6.68
C VAL A 154 -20.50 -3.28 5.62
N LEU A 155 -20.64 -3.91 4.44
CA LEU A 155 -19.68 -3.76 3.34
C LEU A 155 -19.58 -2.32 2.86
N ILE A 156 -20.71 -1.64 2.66
CA ILE A 156 -20.74 -0.23 2.26
C ILE A 156 -20.07 0.64 3.32
N PHE A 157 -20.40 0.43 4.60
CA PHE A 157 -19.77 1.16 5.71
C PHE A 157 -18.25 0.96 5.73
N VAL A 158 -17.77 -0.28 5.61
CA VAL A 158 -16.35 -0.61 5.58
C VAL A 158 -15.66 0.03 4.37
N ALA A 159 -16.29 0.00 3.18
CA ALA A 159 -15.74 0.63 1.97
C ALA A 159 -15.62 2.15 2.13
N ILE A 160 -16.65 2.82 2.65
CA ILE A 160 -16.62 4.25 2.94
C ILE A 160 -15.54 4.57 3.99
N PHE A 161 -15.47 3.78 5.07
CA PHE A 161 -14.50 3.97 6.15
C PHE A 161 -13.05 3.83 5.64
N ILE A 162 -12.76 2.80 4.83
CA ILE A 162 -11.44 2.63 4.20
C ILE A 162 -11.12 3.82 3.29
N THR A 163 -12.08 4.27 2.48
CA THR A 163 -11.88 5.42 1.58
C THR A 163 -11.55 6.69 2.37
N ILE A 164 -12.27 6.94 3.47
CA ILE A 164 -11.98 8.06 4.37
C ILE A 164 -10.59 7.94 4.98
N LEU A 165 -10.21 6.77 5.48
CA LEU A 165 -8.88 6.53 6.06
C LEU A 165 -7.76 6.75 5.04
N VAL A 166 -7.92 6.28 3.80
CA VAL A 166 -6.96 6.50 2.72
C VAL A 166 -6.87 7.98 2.35
N PHE A 167 -7.99 8.68 2.26
CA PHE A 167 -8.01 10.12 2.01
C PHE A 167 -7.33 10.91 3.14
N MET A 168 -7.65 10.59 4.39
CA MET A 168 -7.03 11.18 5.58
C MET A 168 -5.52 10.92 5.61
N SER A 169 -5.07 9.72 5.27
CA SER A 169 -3.67 9.33 5.31
C SER A 169 -2.79 10.10 4.31
N LYS A 170 -3.36 10.66 3.25
CA LYS A 170 -2.65 11.46 2.24
C LYS A 170 -2.67 12.97 2.55
N ASN A 171 -3.67 13.45 3.28
CA ASN A 171 -3.94 14.88 3.43
C ASN A 171 -3.71 15.44 4.83
N ILE A 172 -3.90 14.65 5.89
CA ILE A 172 -3.69 15.13 7.27
C ILE A 172 -2.19 15.30 7.53
N THR A 173 -1.84 16.46 8.08
CA THR A 173 -0.49 16.84 8.48
C THR A 173 -0.49 17.33 9.92
N GLY A 174 0.70 17.47 10.52
CA GLY A 174 0.89 18.10 11.82
C GLY A 174 1.15 17.13 12.97
N ASN A 175 1.47 17.70 14.14
CA ASN A 175 1.99 16.97 15.30
C ASN A 175 1.07 15.86 15.83
N PHE A 176 -0.25 16.01 15.68
CA PHE A 176 -1.20 14.95 16.07
C PHE A 176 -1.02 13.69 15.23
N ARG A 177 -0.81 13.86 13.93
CA ARG A 177 -0.53 12.74 13.04
C ARG A 177 0.82 12.12 13.35
N ASP A 178 1.88 12.93 13.40
CA ASP A 178 3.25 12.48 13.63
C ASP A 178 3.40 11.75 14.99
N GLY A 179 2.67 12.19 16.03
CA GLY A 179 2.75 11.64 17.37
C GLY A 179 1.87 10.41 17.63
N PHE A 180 0.67 10.37 17.07
CA PHE A 180 -0.34 9.36 17.38
C PHE A 180 -0.78 8.53 16.18
N LEU A 181 -1.25 9.17 15.09
CA LEU A 181 -1.82 8.44 13.96
C LEU A 181 -0.79 7.58 13.23
N ASP A 182 0.45 8.06 13.07
CA ASP A 182 1.53 7.32 12.40
C ASP A 182 1.96 6.03 13.12
N LYS A 183 1.44 5.77 14.33
CA LYS A 183 1.63 4.51 15.06
C LYS A 183 0.55 3.47 14.73
N LEU A 184 -0.56 3.91 14.16
CA LEU A 184 -1.74 3.08 13.90
C LEU A 184 -1.88 2.72 12.42
N PRO A 185 -2.35 1.50 12.08
CA PRO A 185 -2.78 1.21 10.72
C PRO A 185 -4.01 2.08 10.34
N PRO A 186 -4.14 2.56 9.10
CA PRO A 186 -3.25 2.38 7.95
C PRO A 186 -2.10 3.42 7.86
N PHE A 187 -2.08 4.46 8.69
CA PHE A 187 -1.13 5.58 8.60
C PHE A 187 0.33 5.13 8.69
N ASN A 188 0.61 4.16 9.59
CA ASN A 188 1.94 3.56 9.73
C ASN A 188 2.42 2.94 8.41
N PHE A 189 1.55 2.24 7.68
CA PHE A 189 1.90 1.65 6.37
C PHE A 189 2.18 2.73 5.33
N VAL A 190 1.34 3.77 5.25
CA VAL A 190 1.55 4.89 4.34
C VAL A 190 2.88 5.58 4.61
N LYS A 191 3.23 5.78 5.89
CA LYS A 191 4.53 6.32 6.30
C LYS A 191 5.69 5.46 5.81
N HIS A 192 5.65 4.13 6.01
CA HIS A 192 6.73 3.25 5.58
C HIS A 192 6.85 3.15 4.07
N ILE A 193 5.74 3.13 3.33
CA ILE A 193 5.75 3.18 1.86
C ILE A 193 6.43 4.48 1.40
N ALA A 194 6.00 5.62 1.93
CA ALA A 194 6.57 6.91 1.57
C ALA A 194 8.06 7.03 1.94
N ALA A 195 8.48 6.49 3.08
CA ALA A 195 9.88 6.45 3.47
C ALA A 195 10.72 5.59 2.51
N THR A 196 10.21 4.42 2.10
CA THR A 196 10.88 3.53 1.14
C THR A 196 11.03 4.21 -0.22
N GLU A 197 9.95 4.82 -0.73
CA GLU A 197 9.98 5.57 -1.99
C GLU A 197 10.92 6.78 -1.92
N PHE A 198 10.90 7.52 -0.81
CA PHE A 198 11.81 8.64 -0.59
C PHE A 198 13.27 8.22 -0.69
N LEU A 199 13.64 7.16 0.05
CA LEU A 199 15.01 6.64 0.06
C LEU A 199 15.45 6.14 -1.33
N ALA A 200 14.58 5.41 -2.04
CA ALA A 200 14.86 4.90 -3.38
C ALA A 200 15.04 6.03 -4.40
N ASN A 201 14.15 7.02 -4.38
CA ASN A 201 14.21 8.17 -5.29
C ASN A 201 15.46 9.03 -5.01
N MET A 202 15.75 9.30 -3.73
CA MET A 202 16.95 10.07 -3.35
C MET A 202 18.24 9.33 -3.72
N SER A 203 18.31 8.00 -3.55
CA SER A 203 19.46 7.21 -3.99
C SER A 203 19.72 7.39 -5.49
N MET A 204 18.67 7.29 -6.32
CA MET A 204 18.80 7.48 -7.77
C MET A 204 19.26 8.89 -8.14
N LEU A 205 18.69 9.93 -7.49
CA LEU A 205 19.05 11.31 -7.74
C LEU A 205 20.50 11.61 -7.37
N LEU A 206 20.94 11.11 -6.21
CA LEU A 206 22.33 11.23 -5.76
C LEU A 206 23.29 10.47 -6.70
N ASP A 207 22.91 9.27 -7.15
CA ASP A 207 23.71 8.53 -8.14
C ASP A 207 23.82 9.31 -9.46
N SER A 208 22.79 10.06 -9.82
CA SER A 208 22.80 10.99 -10.96
C SER A 208 23.51 12.32 -10.67
N ARG A 209 24.22 12.44 -9.53
CA ARG A 209 24.94 13.63 -9.07
C ARG A 209 24.07 14.85 -8.79
N VAL A 210 22.78 14.66 -8.56
CA VAL A 210 21.90 15.74 -8.10
C VAL A 210 22.20 16.02 -6.63
N PRO A 211 22.44 17.29 -6.24
CA PRO A 211 22.62 17.66 -4.84
C PRO A 211 21.40 17.27 -4.00
N PHE A 212 21.63 16.83 -2.75
CA PHE A 212 20.56 16.33 -1.86
C PHE A 212 19.39 17.33 -1.72
N LYS A 213 19.70 18.62 -1.59
CA LYS A 213 18.68 19.68 -1.46
C LYS A 213 17.80 19.81 -2.72
N GLU A 214 18.41 19.74 -3.89
CA GLU A 214 17.68 19.76 -5.18
C GLU A 214 16.86 18.48 -5.34
N GLY A 215 17.41 17.33 -4.90
CA GLY A 215 16.68 16.07 -4.85
C GLY A 215 15.40 16.14 -4.00
N LEU A 216 15.42 16.86 -2.88
CA LEU A 216 14.21 17.10 -2.08
C LEU A 216 13.13 17.87 -2.87
N ASP A 217 13.52 18.87 -3.68
CA ASP A 217 12.57 19.61 -4.52
C ASP A 217 11.95 18.73 -5.61
N ILE A 218 12.75 17.88 -6.24
CA ILE A 218 12.29 16.93 -7.26
C ILE A 218 11.31 15.91 -6.65
N VAL A 219 11.62 15.37 -5.47
CA VAL A 219 10.74 14.40 -4.80
C VAL A 219 9.46 15.06 -4.27
N ASP A 220 9.51 16.35 -3.88
CA ASP A 220 8.34 17.10 -3.41
C ASP A 220 7.35 17.41 -4.56
N HIS A 221 7.80 17.38 -5.81
CA HIS A 221 6.95 17.69 -6.95
C HIS A 221 5.79 16.69 -7.09
N LYS A 222 4.56 17.21 -7.01
CA LYS A 222 3.32 16.41 -7.11
C LYS A 222 3.20 15.22 -6.14
N THR A 223 3.81 15.31 -4.97
CA THR A 223 3.65 14.33 -3.91
C THR A 223 2.40 14.60 -3.05
N THR A 224 2.09 13.73 -2.08
CA THR A 224 0.96 13.94 -1.17
C THR A 224 1.24 15.11 -0.22
N ARG A 225 0.18 15.83 0.21
CA ARG A 225 0.32 16.97 1.14
C ARG A 225 1.09 16.59 2.41
N TRP A 226 0.88 15.37 2.89
CA TRP A 226 1.57 14.88 4.06
C TRP A 226 3.07 14.67 3.80
N LEU A 227 3.47 13.98 2.73
CA LEU A 227 4.89 13.78 2.44
C LEU A 227 5.57 15.12 2.13
N SER A 228 4.92 16.01 1.37
CA SER A 228 5.39 17.36 1.10
C SER A 228 5.70 18.12 2.40
N SER A 229 4.84 18.02 3.42
CA SER A 229 5.09 18.68 4.71
C SER A 229 6.36 18.19 5.42
N HIS A 230 6.74 16.92 5.27
CA HIS A 230 8.01 16.39 5.78
C HIS A 230 9.19 16.89 4.97
N LEU A 231 9.10 16.85 3.63
CA LEU A 231 10.18 17.30 2.75
C LEU A 231 10.46 18.79 2.91
N GLN A 232 9.44 19.62 3.05
CA GLN A 232 9.58 21.05 3.31
C GLN A 232 10.22 21.33 4.66
N ARG A 233 9.87 20.58 5.72
CA ARG A 233 10.55 20.67 7.02
C ARG A 233 12.02 20.26 6.94
N MET A 234 12.33 19.16 6.23
CA MET A 234 13.72 18.73 5.99
C MET A 234 14.51 19.84 5.30
N LYS A 235 13.93 20.44 4.26
CA LYS A 235 14.55 21.53 3.50
C LYS A 235 14.77 22.79 4.35
N ALA A 236 13.78 23.18 5.14
CA ALA A 236 13.90 24.31 6.07
C ALA A 236 15.01 24.08 7.10
N ASN A 237 15.05 22.91 7.74
CA ASN A 237 16.07 22.53 8.69
C ASN A 237 17.49 22.57 8.07
N MET A 238 17.64 22.11 6.83
CA MET A 238 18.91 22.20 6.09
C MET A 238 19.29 23.64 5.74
N GLN A 239 18.31 24.53 5.51
CA GLN A 239 18.58 25.96 5.28
C GLN A 239 19.04 26.68 6.54
N GLU A 240 18.59 26.23 7.73
CA GLU A 240 19.04 26.71 9.03
C GLU A 240 20.42 26.21 9.42
N GLY A 241 21.04 25.34 8.60
CA GLY A 241 22.39 24.81 8.83
C GLY A 241 22.45 23.65 9.81
N LEU A 242 21.32 22.99 10.10
CA LEU A 242 21.30 21.81 10.94
C LEU A 242 22.03 20.63 10.26
N ASP A 243 22.65 19.76 11.06
CA ASP A 243 23.28 18.56 10.56
C ASP A 243 22.25 17.60 9.89
N TYR A 244 22.72 16.65 9.08
CA TYR A 244 21.84 15.73 8.36
C TYR A 244 20.88 14.96 9.27
N LYS A 245 21.32 14.56 10.48
CA LYS A 245 20.48 13.84 11.42
C LYS A 245 19.33 14.70 11.90
N GLN A 246 19.62 15.93 12.29
CA GLN A 246 18.62 16.89 12.78
C GLN A 246 17.73 17.38 11.64
N ALA A 247 18.33 17.66 10.49
CA ALA A 247 17.58 18.14 9.31
C ALA A 247 16.56 17.13 8.82
N LEU A 248 16.87 15.83 8.83
CA LEU A 248 16.01 14.77 8.34
C LEU A 248 15.08 14.18 9.42
N ASP A 249 15.22 14.57 10.69
CA ASP A 249 14.38 14.10 11.81
C ASP A 249 13.01 14.80 11.79
N THR A 250 12.19 14.44 10.84
CA THR A 250 10.81 14.92 10.71
C THR A 250 9.78 13.84 11.06
N ASN A 251 10.20 12.73 11.62
CA ASN A 251 9.40 11.52 11.88
C ASN A 251 9.03 10.70 10.61
N LEU A 252 9.54 11.05 9.43
CA LEU A 252 9.37 10.22 8.23
C LEU A 252 10.20 8.94 8.31
N LEU A 253 11.45 9.07 8.71
CA LEU A 253 12.45 8.01 8.77
C LEU A 253 12.62 7.47 10.20
N ASP A 254 13.01 6.20 10.30
CA ASP A 254 13.37 5.57 11.57
C ASP A 254 14.65 6.18 12.15
N LYS A 255 14.79 6.19 13.47
CA LYS A 255 16.02 6.68 14.14
C LYS A 255 17.29 5.96 13.69
N LYS A 256 17.19 4.65 13.38
CA LYS A 256 18.32 3.86 12.86
C LYS A 256 18.71 4.35 11.47
N MET A 257 17.75 4.60 10.59
CA MET A 257 17.98 5.15 9.25
C MET A 257 18.60 6.54 9.32
N LEU A 258 18.08 7.42 10.18
CA LEU A 258 18.62 8.77 10.41
C LEU A 258 20.07 8.70 10.87
N LEU A 259 20.40 7.83 11.83
CA LEU A 259 21.77 7.65 12.28
C LEU A 259 22.68 7.18 11.15
N THR A 260 22.25 6.18 10.38
CA THR A 260 23.02 5.68 9.24
C THR A 260 23.25 6.78 8.21
N MET A 261 22.21 7.53 7.85
CA MET A 261 22.34 8.65 6.91
C MET A 261 23.29 9.72 7.40
N ALA A 262 23.23 10.09 8.68
CA ALA A 262 24.14 11.07 9.26
C ALA A 262 25.61 10.64 9.20
N VAL A 263 25.89 9.37 9.50
CA VAL A 263 27.27 8.82 9.47
C VAL A 263 27.84 8.79 8.05
N TYR A 264 26.99 8.53 7.04
CA TYR A 264 27.44 8.35 5.67
C TYR A 264 27.21 9.57 4.76
N SER A 265 26.57 10.63 5.24
CA SER A 265 26.19 11.80 4.43
C SER A 265 27.35 12.52 3.75
N GLU A 266 28.53 12.47 4.34
CA GLU A 266 29.76 13.10 3.80
C GLU A 266 30.60 12.16 2.96
N LEU A 267 30.22 10.88 2.85
CA LEU A 267 31.02 9.89 2.14
C LEU A 267 30.60 9.77 0.65
N PRO A 268 31.57 9.47 -0.24
CA PRO A 268 31.27 9.36 -1.68
C PRO A 268 30.22 8.28 -2.04
N ASN A 269 30.05 7.27 -1.19
CA ASN A 269 29.12 6.16 -1.39
C ASN A 269 27.75 6.38 -0.72
N PHE A 270 27.38 7.64 -0.43
CA PHE A 270 26.11 7.95 0.23
C PHE A 270 24.88 7.48 -0.58
N SER A 271 24.91 7.55 -1.92
CA SER A 271 23.84 7.01 -2.78
C SER A 271 23.61 5.50 -2.57
N ASP A 272 24.71 4.72 -2.46
CA ASP A 272 24.62 3.27 -2.22
C ASP A 272 24.02 2.96 -0.85
N VAL A 273 24.36 3.77 0.15
CA VAL A 273 23.80 3.64 1.50
C VAL A 273 22.30 3.93 1.48
N MET A 274 21.88 4.97 0.77
CA MET A 274 20.46 5.28 0.58
C MET A 274 19.70 4.13 -0.08
N GLN A 275 20.31 3.51 -1.10
CA GLN A 275 19.73 2.34 -1.77
C GLN A 275 19.59 1.14 -0.83
N LYS A 276 20.61 0.86 -0.02
CA LYS A 276 20.55 -0.22 0.99
C LYS A 276 19.47 0.06 2.02
N LEU A 277 19.33 1.29 2.49
CA LEU A 277 18.27 1.68 3.40
C LEU A 277 16.87 1.53 2.77
N ALA A 278 16.72 1.87 1.49
CA ALA A 278 15.46 1.65 0.76
C ALA A 278 15.10 0.16 0.67
N ILE A 279 16.07 -0.70 0.39
CA ILE A 279 15.88 -2.16 0.36
C ILE A 279 15.51 -2.69 1.76
N GLU A 280 16.21 -2.26 2.82
CA GLU A 280 15.90 -2.64 4.21
C GLU A 280 14.49 -2.19 4.60
N ALA A 281 14.11 -0.96 4.24
CA ALA A 281 12.78 -0.41 4.47
C ALA A 281 11.69 -1.25 3.78
N ASN A 282 11.91 -1.63 2.52
CA ASN A 282 10.98 -2.47 1.75
C ASN A 282 10.80 -3.86 2.40
N ILE A 283 11.89 -4.52 2.77
CA ILE A 283 11.84 -5.82 3.47
C ILE A 283 11.06 -5.69 4.79
N ASN A 284 11.31 -4.63 5.56
CA ASN A 284 10.61 -4.39 6.82
C ASN A 284 9.11 -4.11 6.62
N LEU A 285 8.74 -3.41 5.54
CA LEU A 285 7.37 -3.18 5.15
C LEU A 285 6.64 -4.50 4.83
N HIS A 286 7.25 -5.39 4.04
CA HIS A 286 6.71 -6.72 3.76
C HIS A 286 6.49 -7.56 5.04
N LYS A 287 7.45 -7.52 5.98
CA LYS A 287 7.30 -8.19 7.29
C LYS A 287 6.12 -7.62 8.09
N LYS A 288 5.96 -6.30 8.11
CA LYS A 288 4.83 -5.65 8.82
C LYS A 288 3.47 -6.04 8.21
N ILE A 289 3.37 -6.11 6.87
CA ILE A 289 2.16 -6.57 6.18
C ILE A 289 1.83 -8.02 6.58
N ALA A 290 2.84 -8.90 6.56
CA ALA A 290 2.66 -10.30 6.95
C ALA A 290 2.24 -10.46 8.42
N THR A 291 2.81 -9.65 9.32
CA THR A 291 2.42 -9.65 10.75
C THR A 291 0.98 -9.20 10.93
N LEU A 292 0.57 -8.10 10.27
CA LEU A 292 -0.82 -7.63 10.35
C LEU A 292 -1.80 -8.69 9.83
N ALA A 293 -1.48 -9.32 8.71
CA ALA A 293 -2.27 -10.40 8.15
C ALA A 293 -2.39 -11.60 9.11
N GLY A 294 -1.29 -11.96 9.77
CA GLY A 294 -1.28 -13.00 10.81
C GLY A 294 -2.20 -12.67 12.00
N VAL A 295 -2.14 -11.43 12.48
CA VAL A 295 -3.03 -10.95 13.55
C VAL A 295 -4.50 -11.02 13.12
N MET A 296 -4.83 -10.52 11.92
CA MET A 296 -6.19 -10.56 11.40
C MET A 296 -6.70 -11.98 11.19
N LYS A 297 -5.85 -12.89 10.69
CA LYS A 297 -6.18 -14.31 10.58
C LYS A 297 -6.54 -14.91 11.94
N ASN A 298 -5.72 -14.66 12.97
CA ASN A 298 -5.96 -15.17 14.32
C ASN A 298 -7.25 -14.59 14.92
N ILE A 299 -7.51 -13.29 14.75
CA ILE A 299 -8.77 -12.66 15.18
C ILE A 299 -9.96 -13.33 14.48
N SER A 300 -9.89 -13.53 13.16
CA SER A 300 -10.98 -14.17 12.39
C SER A 300 -11.23 -15.61 12.85
N LEU A 301 -10.18 -16.36 13.15
CA LEU A 301 -10.28 -17.73 13.67
C LEU A 301 -10.94 -17.75 15.06
N ILE A 302 -10.54 -16.85 15.96
CA ILE A 302 -11.15 -16.71 17.29
C ILE A 302 -12.63 -16.32 17.16
N THR A 303 -12.95 -15.38 16.26
CA THR A 303 -14.33 -14.97 15.99
C THR A 303 -15.18 -16.15 15.50
N LEU A 304 -14.66 -16.96 14.59
CA LEU A 304 -15.33 -18.19 14.13
C LEU A 304 -15.55 -19.17 15.28
N ALA A 305 -14.54 -19.44 16.10
CA ALA A 305 -14.64 -20.35 17.24
C ALA A 305 -15.68 -19.84 18.26
N LEU A 306 -15.64 -18.55 18.59
CA LEU A 306 -16.61 -17.93 19.50
C LEU A 306 -18.04 -17.97 18.95
N SER A 307 -18.22 -17.83 17.62
CA SER A 307 -19.54 -17.94 17.01
C SER A 307 -20.12 -19.34 17.13
N VAL A 308 -19.29 -20.37 16.97
CA VAL A 308 -19.70 -21.76 17.17
C VAL A 308 -20.10 -22.01 18.62
N ILE A 309 -19.28 -21.55 19.57
CA ILE A 309 -19.60 -21.67 21.03
C ILE A 309 -20.92 -20.93 21.33
N TRP A 310 -21.12 -19.74 20.76
CA TRP A 310 -22.36 -18.98 20.94
C TRP A 310 -23.59 -19.74 20.41
N ILE A 311 -23.48 -20.34 19.22
CA ILE A 311 -24.55 -21.13 18.60
C ILE A 311 -24.91 -22.33 19.51
N PHE A 312 -23.93 -23.12 19.97
CA PHE A 312 -24.17 -24.23 20.85
C PHE A 312 -24.78 -23.79 22.19
N GLY A 313 -24.25 -22.72 22.80
CA GLY A 313 -24.78 -22.15 24.03
C GLY A 313 -26.23 -21.64 23.87
N ALA A 314 -26.55 -21.04 22.76
CA ALA A 314 -27.89 -20.58 22.44
C ALA A 314 -28.89 -21.74 22.27
N ILE A 315 -28.48 -22.80 21.56
CA ILE A 315 -29.30 -24.03 21.40
C ILE A 315 -29.51 -24.70 22.74
N PHE A 316 -28.44 -24.93 23.53
CA PHE A 316 -28.52 -25.55 24.83
C PHE A 316 -29.45 -24.79 25.79
N SER A 317 -29.28 -23.45 25.86
CA SER A 317 -30.13 -22.57 26.68
C SER A 317 -31.60 -22.59 26.24
N LEU A 318 -31.84 -22.71 24.92
CA LEU A 318 -33.21 -22.82 24.39
C LEU A 318 -33.85 -24.17 24.73
N VAL A 319 -33.12 -25.28 24.62
CA VAL A 319 -33.60 -26.64 24.98
C VAL A 319 -33.90 -26.74 26.49
N ASP A 320 -33.03 -26.19 27.32
CA ASP A 320 -33.24 -26.13 28.78
C ASP A 320 -34.51 -25.35 29.13
N LYS A 321 -34.74 -24.20 28.48
CA LYS A 321 -35.94 -23.39 28.65
C LYS A 321 -37.19 -24.14 28.20
N LEU A 322 -37.13 -24.87 27.10
CA LEU A 322 -38.23 -25.71 26.62
C LEU A 322 -38.57 -26.83 27.62
N SER A 323 -37.53 -27.53 28.10
CA SER A 323 -37.69 -28.60 29.09
C SER A 323 -38.29 -28.13 30.43
N SER A 324 -38.01 -26.87 30.81
CA SER A 324 -38.54 -26.26 32.03
C SER A 324 -39.97 -25.66 31.86
N SER A 325 -40.45 -25.56 30.63
CA SER A 325 -41.75 -24.97 30.28
C SER A 325 -42.82 -26.03 29.94
N LEU A 326 -42.41 -27.27 29.77
CA LEU A 326 -43.27 -28.47 29.63
C LEU A 326 -43.53 -29.08 31.02
#